data_f575699a7a16e3d9254b7a9b71ad87cc
#
_entry.id   f575699a7a16e3d9254b7a9b71ad87cc
#
_cell.length_a   1.000
_cell.length_b   1.000
_cell.length_c   1.000
_cell.angle_alpha   90.00
_cell.angle_beta   90.00
_cell.angle_gamma   90.00
#
_symmetry.space_group_name_H-M   'P 1'
#
loop_
_entity.id
_entity.type
_entity.pdbx_description
1 polymer ?
#
loop_
_entity_poly.entity_id
_entity_poly.type
_entity_poly.pdbx_seq_one_letter_code
_entity_poly.pdbx_strand_id
1 'polypeptide(L)'
;MGASSLRAFLLGALITLVTAAATGQTATGQTAARPPVGGIGELPDAMIFYVAHGADGACGPGCSDWIAAEGTVQYDTHKRLIAILDRLAGRKLPLVINSRGRSNLDNAVSMGRILHDRGIDTTEGLTNVTACAGKAEADCFALKRPGGPLDATLSTKEASCDLACVLILAGGIHRSLASGTRVILTGMEIRNRLAPNVSEERREGLTSLFGQRFRVYLRQMGVDTELLDIVDRNSEQNQATELSPSDWTRLHVITTP
;
A
#
# COMPACT_ATOMS: atom_id res chain seq x y z
N MET A 1 -56.45 81.22 -17.13
CA MET A 1 -55.60 82.37 -16.85
C MET A 1 -54.17 81.88 -16.55
N GLY A 2 -53.21 82.43 -17.31
CA GLY A 2 -51.77 82.42 -17.05
C GLY A 2 -51.01 81.17 -17.45
N ALA A 3 -50.47 81.05 -18.59
CA ALA A 3 -49.37 81.72 -19.31
C ALA A 3 -47.96 81.24 -18.83
N SER A 4 -47.25 80.62 -19.80
CA SER A 4 -45.81 80.73 -20.12
C SER A 4 -44.77 80.22 -19.10
N SER A 5 -43.85 79.39 -19.54
CA SER A 5 -42.68 79.74 -20.31
C SER A 5 -41.77 78.55 -20.62
N LEU A 6 -41.41 78.45 -21.86
CA LEU A 6 -40.25 77.67 -22.38
C LEU A 6 -38.95 78.13 -21.72
N ARG A 7 -38.11 77.27 -21.35
CA ARG A 7 -36.64 77.45 -21.40
C ARG A 7 -35.93 76.16 -21.74
N ALA A 8 -35.40 76.10 -22.92
CA ALA A 8 -34.43 75.11 -23.38
C ALA A 8 -33.09 75.32 -22.67
N PHE A 9 -32.51 74.21 -22.19
CA PHE A 9 -31.07 74.15 -21.90
C PHE A 9 -30.46 72.95 -22.59
N LEU A 10 -29.70 73.27 -23.60
CA LEU A 10 -28.71 72.42 -24.23
C LEU A 10 -27.58 72.19 -23.23
N LEU A 11 -27.28 70.98 -22.91
CA LEU A 11 -26.01 70.64 -22.30
C LEU A 11 -25.48 69.38 -22.94
N GLY A 12 -24.26 69.51 -23.46
CA GLY A 12 -23.57 68.59 -24.31
C GLY A 12 -23.23 67.27 -23.65
N ALA A 13 -23.36 66.24 -24.41
CA ALA A 13 -22.91 64.90 -24.08
C ALA A 13 -21.39 64.81 -24.28
N LEU A 14 -20.63 64.72 -23.20
CA LEU A 14 -19.23 64.35 -23.22
C LEU A 14 -19.19 62.80 -23.24
N ILE A 15 -18.92 62.24 -24.40
CA ILE A 15 -18.66 60.79 -24.54
C ILE A 15 -17.20 60.57 -24.15
N THR A 16 -16.97 60.07 -22.94
CA THR A 16 -15.67 59.49 -22.54
C THR A 16 -15.57 58.05 -23.03
N LEU A 17 -14.75 57.83 -24.05
CA LEU A 17 -14.32 56.53 -24.48
C LEU A 17 -13.45 55.94 -23.39
N VAL A 18 -13.96 54.97 -22.63
CA VAL A 18 -13.18 54.08 -21.76
C VAL A 18 -12.65 52.92 -22.61
N THR A 19 -11.39 53.02 -23.02
CA THR A 19 -10.67 51.87 -23.61
C THR A 19 -10.42 50.83 -22.52
N ALA A 20 -11.22 49.79 -22.50
CA ALA A 20 -10.96 48.61 -21.68
C ALA A 20 -9.76 47.86 -22.28
N ALA A 21 -8.61 47.97 -21.65
CA ALA A 21 -7.48 47.10 -21.91
C ALA A 21 -7.85 45.68 -21.44
N ALA A 22 -8.15 44.80 -22.39
CA ALA A 22 -8.30 43.36 -22.12
C ALA A 22 -6.93 42.79 -21.78
N THR A 23 -6.61 42.67 -20.48
CA THR A 23 -5.51 41.82 -20.01
C THR A 23 -5.89 40.38 -20.28
N GLY A 24 -5.34 39.80 -21.33
CA GLY A 24 -5.44 38.37 -21.62
C GLY A 24 -4.78 37.60 -20.51
N GLN A 25 -5.57 37.07 -19.58
CA GLN A 25 -5.13 35.99 -18.70
C GLN A 25 -5.01 34.73 -19.54
N THR A 26 -3.76 34.41 -19.93
CA THR A 26 -3.44 33.07 -20.41
C THR A 26 -3.70 32.09 -19.23
N ALA A 27 -4.87 31.48 -19.26
CA ALA A 27 -5.13 30.32 -18.44
C ALA A 27 -4.14 29.21 -18.85
N THR A 28 -3.02 29.12 -18.13
CA THR A 28 -2.18 27.93 -18.15
C THR A 28 -3.06 26.79 -17.67
N GLY A 29 -3.58 26.01 -18.62
CA GLY A 29 -4.31 24.80 -18.33
C GLY A 29 -3.40 23.85 -17.55
N GLN A 30 -3.46 23.92 -16.23
CA GLN A 30 -3.07 22.82 -15.38
C GLN A 30 -4.02 21.68 -15.72
N THR A 31 -3.58 20.78 -16.59
CA THR A 31 -4.18 19.46 -16.71
C THR A 31 -4.07 18.84 -15.33
N ALA A 32 -5.14 18.98 -14.54
CA ALA A 32 -5.27 18.26 -13.28
C ALA A 32 -5.07 16.79 -13.63
N ALA A 33 -3.97 16.21 -13.16
CA ALA A 33 -3.69 14.80 -13.33
C ALA A 33 -4.93 14.05 -12.84
N ARG A 34 -5.57 13.32 -13.74
CA ARG A 34 -6.77 12.54 -13.46
C ARG A 34 -6.43 11.63 -12.28
N PRO A 35 -7.16 11.67 -11.15
CA PRO A 35 -6.87 10.79 -10.03
C PRO A 35 -6.88 9.35 -10.54
N PRO A 36 -5.92 8.52 -10.14
CA PRO A 36 -5.86 7.13 -10.59
C PRO A 36 -7.18 6.44 -10.27
N VAL A 37 -7.71 5.71 -11.25
CA VAL A 37 -8.97 4.99 -11.15
C VAL A 37 -8.92 4.08 -9.92
N GLY A 38 -9.72 4.39 -8.88
CA GLY A 38 -9.94 3.51 -7.72
C GLY A 38 -9.45 4.02 -6.36
N GLY A 39 -8.95 5.24 -6.21
CA GLY A 39 -8.45 5.72 -4.93
C GLY A 39 -9.34 6.75 -4.26
N ILE A 40 -9.87 6.47 -3.09
CA ILE A 40 -10.00 7.47 -2.04
C ILE A 40 -8.56 7.90 -1.73
N GLY A 41 -8.15 9.09 -2.12
CA GLY A 41 -6.81 9.68 -2.12
C GLY A 41 -5.70 8.78 -1.56
N GLU A 42 -4.71 8.42 -2.38
CA GLU A 42 -3.59 7.60 -1.93
C GLU A 42 -3.01 8.20 -0.66
N LEU A 43 -3.09 7.45 0.43
CA LEU A 43 -2.40 7.84 1.66
C LEU A 43 -0.89 7.81 1.38
N PRO A 44 -0.11 8.73 1.96
CA PRO A 44 1.32 8.84 1.69
C PRO A 44 2.12 7.57 2.04
N ASP A 45 1.57 6.72 2.91
CA ASP A 45 2.13 5.44 3.35
C ASP A 45 1.58 4.22 2.60
N ALA A 46 0.76 4.43 1.54
CA ALA A 46 0.15 3.32 0.80
C ALA A 46 1.20 2.41 0.17
N MET A 47 1.01 1.09 0.30
CA MET A 47 1.94 0.11 -0.27
C MET A 47 2.09 0.30 -1.79
N ILE A 48 3.34 0.41 -2.22
CA ILE A 48 3.75 0.51 -3.63
C ILE A 48 4.51 -0.74 -4.04
N PHE A 49 4.53 -0.99 -5.35
CA PHE A 49 5.25 -2.11 -5.96
C PHE A 49 6.19 -1.59 -7.05
N TYR A 50 7.42 -2.06 -7.04
CA TYR A 50 8.39 -1.77 -8.08
C TYR A 50 9.36 -2.94 -8.26
N VAL A 51 9.94 -3.03 -9.45
CA VAL A 51 11.05 -3.97 -9.71
C VAL A 51 12.33 -3.36 -9.16
N ALA A 52 13.06 -4.14 -8.39
CA ALA A 52 14.38 -3.82 -7.91
C ALA A 52 15.40 -4.76 -8.55
N HIS A 53 16.60 -4.24 -8.84
CA HIS A 53 17.74 -4.97 -9.37
C HIS A 53 18.92 -4.85 -8.44
N GLY A 54 19.53 -5.96 -8.09
CA GLY A 54 20.69 -6.02 -7.20
C GLY A 54 21.83 -6.86 -7.78
N ALA A 55 22.84 -7.08 -6.94
CA ALA A 55 23.92 -7.99 -7.27
C ALA A 55 23.39 -9.42 -7.51
N ASP A 56 24.13 -10.24 -8.24
CA ASP A 56 23.80 -11.65 -8.40
C ASP A 56 23.68 -12.35 -7.03
N GLY A 57 22.60 -13.08 -6.84
CA GLY A 57 22.28 -13.72 -5.57
C GLY A 57 21.60 -12.81 -4.52
N ALA A 58 21.29 -11.56 -4.84
CA ALA A 58 20.72 -10.61 -3.87
C ALA A 58 19.38 -11.08 -3.26
N CYS A 59 18.57 -11.79 -4.00
CA CYS A 59 17.26 -12.31 -3.58
C CYS A 59 17.24 -13.86 -3.52
N GLY A 60 18.39 -14.50 -3.45
CA GLY A 60 18.56 -15.95 -3.40
C GLY A 60 19.43 -16.47 -4.54
N PRO A 61 19.78 -17.75 -4.57
CA PRO A 61 20.67 -18.32 -5.61
C PRO A 61 20.16 -18.03 -7.02
N GLY A 62 20.99 -17.35 -7.84
CA GLY A 62 20.66 -16.96 -9.22
C GLY A 62 19.58 -15.89 -9.36
N CYS A 63 19.24 -15.20 -8.28
CA CYS A 63 18.24 -14.14 -8.24
C CYS A 63 18.90 -12.77 -8.08
N SER A 64 18.70 -11.88 -9.06
CA SER A 64 19.14 -10.48 -9.02
C SER A 64 17.99 -9.47 -9.13
N ASP A 65 16.82 -9.92 -9.58
CA ASP A 65 15.63 -9.09 -9.75
C ASP A 65 14.51 -9.55 -8.81
N TRP A 66 13.83 -8.63 -8.13
CA TRP A 66 12.66 -8.92 -7.32
C TRP A 66 11.61 -7.82 -7.41
N ILE A 67 10.39 -8.12 -6.98
CA ILE A 67 9.35 -7.14 -6.76
C ILE A 67 9.44 -6.68 -5.31
N ALA A 68 9.72 -5.41 -5.08
CA ALA A 68 9.60 -4.81 -3.75
C ALA A 68 8.15 -4.39 -3.50
N ALA A 69 7.61 -4.76 -2.33
CA ALA A 69 6.29 -4.37 -1.83
C ALA A 69 6.47 -3.61 -0.52
N GLU A 70 6.38 -2.28 -0.55
CA GLU A 70 6.68 -1.42 0.60
C GLU A 70 5.51 -0.54 0.99
N GLY A 71 5.20 -0.49 2.28
CA GLY A 71 4.21 0.42 2.85
C GLY A 71 3.03 -0.27 3.51
N THR A 72 1.97 0.49 3.74
CA THR A 72 0.74 0.02 4.40
C THR A 72 -0.22 -0.59 3.38
N VAL A 73 -0.71 -1.80 3.63
CA VAL A 73 -1.73 -2.43 2.79
C VAL A 73 -3.04 -1.66 2.91
N GLN A 74 -3.50 -1.08 1.80
CA GLN A 74 -4.74 -0.33 1.67
C GLN A 74 -5.83 -1.18 0.99
N TYR A 75 -7.04 -0.65 0.92
CA TYR A 75 -8.19 -1.32 0.33
C TYR A 75 -7.98 -1.73 -1.14
N ASP A 76 -7.20 -0.98 -1.91
CA ASP A 76 -6.96 -1.18 -3.34
C ASP A 76 -5.57 -1.75 -3.68
N THR A 77 -4.76 -2.11 -2.67
CA THR A 77 -3.38 -2.55 -2.85
C THR A 77 -3.26 -3.78 -3.77
N HIS A 78 -4.22 -4.71 -3.70
CA HIS A 78 -4.26 -5.88 -4.59
C HIS A 78 -4.32 -5.50 -6.08
N LYS A 79 -4.97 -4.38 -6.44
CA LYS A 79 -5.03 -3.91 -7.84
C LYS A 79 -3.67 -3.45 -8.34
N ARG A 80 -2.88 -2.81 -7.47
CA ARG A 80 -1.50 -2.41 -7.79
C ARG A 80 -0.58 -3.62 -7.94
N LEU A 81 -0.77 -4.62 -7.09
CA LEU A 81 -0.05 -5.90 -7.23
C LEU A 81 -0.37 -6.56 -8.57
N ILE A 82 -1.64 -6.69 -8.96
CA ILE A 82 -2.02 -7.23 -10.26
C ILE A 82 -1.36 -6.44 -11.39
N ALA A 83 -1.39 -5.11 -11.33
CA ALA A 83 -0.82 -4.26 -12.37
C ALA A 83 0.68 -4.46 -12.57
N ILE A 84 1.48 -4.65 -11.51
CA ILE A 84 2.91 -4.94 -11.65
C ILE A 84 3.15 -6.35 -12.17
N LEU A 85 2.41 -7.35 -11.69
CA LEU A 85 2.52 -8.73 -12.16
C LEU A 85 2.16 -8.86 -13.66
N ASP A 86 1.11 -8.18 -14.11
CA ASP A 86 0.73 -8.17 -15.52
C ASP A 86 1.79 -7.47 -16.41
N ARG A 87 2.40 -6.39 -15.91
CA ARG A 87 3.53 -5.70 -16.59
C ARG A 87 4.73 -6.63 -16.78
N LEU A 88 4.96 -7.54 -15.85
CA LEU A 88 6.08 -8.50 -15.93
C LEU A 88 5.86 -9.63 -16.95
N ALA A 89 4.69 -9.70 -17.59
CA ALA A 89 4.37 -10.63 -18.66
C ALA A 89 4.73 -12.10 -18.34
N GLY A 90 4.45 -12.55 -17.13
CA GLY A 90 4.69 -13.93 -16.68
C GLY A 90 6.10 -14.21 -16.12
N ARG A 91 6.99 -13.23 -16.05
CA ARG A 91 8.24 -13.36 -15.27
C ARG A 91 7.88 -13.53 -13.80
N LYS A 92 8.36 -14.62 -13.20
CA LYS A 92 8.09 -14.96 -11.79
C LYS A 92 9.23 -14.43 -10.92
N LEU A 93 9.22 -13.12 -10.68
CA LEU A 93 10.13 -12.51 -9.74
C LEU A 93 9.62 -12.72 -8.32
N PRO A 94 10.47 -13.03 -7.32
CA PRO A 94 10.04 -13.15 -5.93
C PRO A 94 9.52 -11.81 -5.40
N LEU A 95 8.52 -11.85 -4.54
CA LEU A 95 8.01 -10.67 -3.84
C LEU A 95 8.74 -10.51 -2.51
N VAL A 96 9.38 -9.38 -2.31
CA VAL A 96 9.99 -8.96 -1.04
C VAL A 96 9.03 -8.00 -0.33
N ILE A 97 8.58 -8.41 0.85
CA ILE A 97 7.54 -7.73 1.62
C ILE A 97 8.18 -6.84 2.69
N ASN A 98 7.80 -5.58 2.73
CA ASN A 98 8.07 -4.65 3.81
C ASN A 98 6.77 -3.93 4.19
N SER A 99 5.89 -4.67 4.87
CA SER A 99 4.62 -4.14 5.37
C SER A 99 4.84 -3.22 6.56
N ARG A 100 4.14 -2.10 6.58
CA ARG A 100 4.25 -1.08 7.65
C ARG A 100 2.87 -0.61 8.09
N GLY A 101 2.82 -0.13 9.33
CA GLY A 101 1.63 0.53 9.87
C GLY A 101 0.42 -0.38 10.02
N ARG A 102 -0.76 0.23 10.07
CA ARG A 102 -2.04 -0.51 10.24
C ARG A 102 -2.59 -0.96 8.89
N SER A 103 -2.17 -2.12 8.47
CA SER A 103 -2.53 -2.72 7.19
C SER A 103 -3.94 -3.32 7.18
N ASN A 104 -4.58 -3.31 6.00
CA ASN A 104 -5.86 -3.98 5.75
C ASN A 104 -5.63 -5.48 5.55
N LEU A 105 -6.02 -6.29 6.54
CA LEU A 105 -5.76 -7.74 6.56
C LEU A 105 -6.55 -8.50 5.50
N ASP A 106 -7.79 -8.09 5.18
CA ASP A 106 -8.57 -8.73 4.12
C ASP A 106 -7.93 -8.53 2.74
N ASN A 107 -7.33 -7.35 2.54
CA ASN A 107 -6.57 -7.08 1.33
C ASN A 107 -5.23 -7.84 1.31
N ALA A 108 -4.57 -8.02 2.45
CA ALA A 108 -3.37 -8.86 2.57
C ALA A 108 -3.67 -10.32 2.17
N VAL A 109 -4.80 -10.88 2.61
CA VAL A 109 -5.30 -12.19 2.17
C VAL A 109 -5.54 -12.22 0.66
N SER A 110 -6.15 -11.17 0.10
CA SER A 110 -6.39 -11.07 -1.34
C SER A 110 -5.08 -11.06 -2.12
N MET A 111 -4.07 -10.33 -1.65
CA MET A 111 -2.73 -10.33 -2.22
C MET A 111 -2.09 -11.71 -2.17
N GLY A 112 -2.16 -12.38 -1.01
CA GLY A 112 -1.62 -13.74 -0.88
C GLY A 112 -2.26 -14.74 -1.85
N ARG A 113 -3.57 -14.69 -2.07
CA ARG A 113 -4.25 -15.51 -3.09
C ARG A 113 -3.72 -15.23 -4.50
N ILE A 114 -3.59 -13.95 -4.86
CA ILE A 114 -3.03 -13.55 -6.17
C ILE A 114 -1.62 -14.09 -6.36
N LEU A 115 -0.77 -13.99 -5.35
CA LEU A 115 0.62 -14.51 -5.40
C LEU A 115 0.63 -16.02 -5.59
N HIS A 116 -0.20 -16.74 -4.85
CA HIS A 116 -0.35 -18.20 -4.97
C HIS A 116 -0.79 -18.60 -6.37
N ASP A 117 -1.87 -17.98 -6.89
CA ASP A 117 -2.41 -18.27 -8.21
C ASP A 117 -1.42 -17.95 -9.35
N ARG A 118 -0.55 -16.96 -9.14
CA ARG A 118 0.49 -16.58 -10.10
C ARG A 118 1.80 -17.38 -9.93
N GLY A 119 1.91 -18.20 -8.88
CA GLY A 119 3.08 -19.02 -8.60
C GLY A 119 4.31 -18.19 -8.23
N ILE A 120 4.15 -17.19 -7.38
CA ILE A 120 5.19 -16.24 -6.95
C ILE A 120 5.76 -16.70 -5.62
N ASP A 121 7.08 -16.64 -5.49
CA ASP A 121 7.78 -16.86 -4.22
C ASP A 121 7.74 -15.59 -3.36
N THR A 122 7.76 -15.75 -2.05
CA THR A 122 7.67 -14.61 -1.12
C THR A 122 8.75 -14.67 -0.06
N THR A 123 9.25 -13.51 0.30
CA THR A 123 10.15 -13.31 1.42
C THR A 123 9.90 -11.94 2.06
N GLU A 124 10.46 -11.70 3.21
CA GLU A 124 10.44 -10.42 3.90
C GLU A 124 11.81 -9.76 3.82
N GLY A 125 11.85 -8.43 3.73
CA GLY A 125 13.10 -7.67 3.73
C GLY A 125 12.94 -6.20 3.36
N LEU A 126 14.01 -5.44 3.59
CA LEU A 126 14.09 -4.02 3.27
C LEU A 126 14.80 -3.83 1.93
N THR A 127 14.13 -3.26 0.96
CA THR A 127 14.73 -2.90 -0.33
C THR A 127 15.28 -1.48 -0.28
N ASN A 128 16.61 -1.36 -0.26
CA ASN A 128 17.32 -0.08 -0.20
C ASN A 128 17.68 0.36 -1.63
N VAL A 129 16.90 1.28 -2.20
CA VAL A 129 17.13 1.82 -3.54
C VAL A 129 18.30 2.78 -3.53
N THR A 130 19.30 2.55 -4.37
CA THR A 130 20.54 3.35 -4.43
C THR A 130 20.27 4.83 -4.71
N ALA A 131 19.36 5.11 -5.64
CA ALA A 131 18.96 6.47 -6.01
C ALA A 131 18.20 7.22 -4.90
N CYS A 132 17.79 6.53 -3.83
CA CYS A 132 17.12 7.13 -2.67
C CYS A 132 18.10 7.64 -1.58
N ALA A 133 19.39 7.30 -1.69
CA ALA A 133 20.38 7.71 -0.70
C ALA A 133 20.40 9.23 -0.51
N GLY A 134 20.22 9.69 0.73
CA GLY A 134 20.21 11.12 1.07
C GLY A 134 18.98 11.92 0.61
N LYS A 135 17.98 11.28 0.05
CA LYS A 135 16.71 11.94 -0.37
C LYS A 135 15.69 11.95 0.76
N ALA A 136 14.80 12.94 0.73
CA ALA A 136 13.59 12.92 1.55
C ALA A 136 12.69 11.73 1.16
N GLU A 137 11.90 11.24 2.10
CA GLU A 137 11.01 10.08 1.90
C GLU A 137 10.05 10.29 0.72
N ALA A 138 9.48 11.49 0.59
CA ALA A 138 8.57 11.82 -0.51
C ALA A 138 9.23 11.73 -1.88
N ASP A 139 10.49 12.19 -2.01
CA ASP A 139 11.25 12.13 -3.25
C ASP A 139 11.62 10.71 -3.62
N CYS A 140 12.01 9.91 -2.62
CA CYS A 140 12.27 8.48 -2.80
C CYS A 140 11.00 7.73 -3.22
N PHE A 141 9.87 8.04 -2.60
CA PHE A 141 8.58 7.46 -2.98
C PHE A 141 8.21 7.80 -4.44
N ALA A 142 8.42 9.04 -4.87
CA ALA A 142 8.19 9.46 -6.23
C ALA A 142 9.04 8.70 -7.27
N LEU A 143 10.29 8.33 -6.91
CA LEU A 143 11.16 7.50 -7.75
C LEU A 143 10.66 6.04 -7.87
N LYS A 144 10.11 5.48 -6.80
CA LYS A 144 9.63 4.09 -6.74
C LYS A 144 8.28 3.91 -7.43
N ARG A 145 7.42 4.92 -7.38
CA ARG A 145 6.03 4.89 -7.86
C ARG A 145 5.84 4.47 -9.32
N PRO A 146 6.73 4.78 -10.29
CA PRO A 146 6.62 4.29 -11.67
C PRO A 146 6.78 2.78 -11.82
N GLY A 147 7.29 2.08 -10.81
CA GLY A 147 7.39 0.63 -10.79
C GLY A 147 8.74 0.04 -11.22
N GLY A 148 9.79 0.85 -11.32
CA GLY A 148 11.16 0.41 -11.63
C GLY A 148 11.41 0.00 -13.10
N PRO A 149 12.51 -0.68 -13.39
CA PRO A 149 13.50 -1.23 -12.44
C PRO A 149 14.37 -0.16 -11.78
N LEU A 150 14.78 -0.43 -10.53
CA LEU A 150 15.64 0.45 -9.74
C LEU A 150 16.79 -0.35 -9.13
N ASP A 151 18.02 0.17 -9.21
CA ASP A 151 19.17 -0.43 -8.55
C ASP A 151 19.00 -0.38 -7.02
N ALA A 152 19.15 -1.53 -6.37
CA ALA A 152 18.89 -1.66 -4.96
C ALA A 152 19.73 -2.75 -4.29
N THR A 153 19.78 -2.71 -2.97
CA THR A 153 20.26 -3.80 -2.12
C THR A 153 19.13 -4.32 -1.26
N LEU A 154 19.11 -5.62 -1.00
CA LEU A 154 18.19 -6.25 -0.08
C LEU A 154 18.87 -6.38 1.30
N SER A 155 18.21 -5.91 2.34
CA SER A 155 18.64 -6.04 3.72
C SER A 155 17.58 -6.77 4.54
N THR A 156 18.01 -7.69 5.38
CA THR A 156 17.16 -8.39 6.35
C THR A 156 17.41 -7.91 7.79
N LYS A 157 18.34 -6.98 7.97
CA LYS A 157 18.59 -6.36 9.27
C LYS A 157 17.43 -5.44 9.60
N GLU A 158 16.92 -5.57 10.83
CA GLU A 158 15.78 -4.79 11.34
C GLU A 158 14.47 -5.00 10.58
N ALA A 159 14.42 -6.02 9.71
CA ALA A 159 13.22 -6.40 9.01
C ALA A 159 12.19 -6.98 10.00
N SER A 160 10.93 -6.57 9.87
CA SER A 160 9.85 -7.03 10.73
C SER A 160 8.61 -7.40 9.93
N CYS A 161 8.07 -8.57 10.25
CA CYS A 161 6.89 -9.14 9.63
C CYS A 161 5.73 -9.16 10.64
N ASP A 162 4.75 -8.30 10.43
CA ASP A 162 3.50 -8.26 11.19
C ASP A 162 2.47 -9.26 10.63
N LEU A 163 1.28 -9.30 11.20
CA LEU A 163 0.22 -10.19 10.72
C LEU A 163 -0.12 -9.95 9.24
N ALA A 164 -0.11 -8.72 8.76
CA ALA A 164 -0.39 -8.45 7.35
C ALA A 164 0.73 -9.01 6.45
N CYS A 165 1.99 -8.82 6.84
CA CYS A 165 3.13 -9.43 6.18
C CYS A 165 3.01 -10.96 6.15
N VAL A 166 2.69 -11.61 7.27
CA VAL A 166 2.51 -13.08 7.34
C VAL A 166 1.39 -13.55 6.42
N LEU A 167 0.27 -12.82 6.37
CA LEU A 167 -0.83 -13.16 5.46
C LEU A 167 -0.45 -13.03 3.98
N ILE A 168 0.38 -12.05 3.61
CA ILE A 168 0.90 -11.94 2.24
C ILE A 168 1.92 -13.04 1.97
N LEU A 169 2.86 -13.25 2.91
CA LEU A 169 3.91 -14.27 2.83
C LEU A 169 3.31 -15.67 2.61
N ALA A 170 2.23 -15.99 3.32
CA ALA A 170 1.53 -17.27 3.23
C ALA A 170 1.09 -17.64 1.81
N GLY A 171 0.86 -16.64 0.93
CA GLY A 171 0.51 -16.88 -0.47
C GLY A 171 1.67 -17.32 -1.36
N GLY A 172 2.90 -17.24 -0.90
CA GLY A 172 4.06 -17.67 -1.68
C GLY A 172 4.10 -19.18 -1.91
N ILE A 173 4.55 -19.60 -3.09
CA ILE A 173 4.80 -21.02 -3.38
C ILE A 173 6.00 -21.50 -2.57
N HIS A 174 7.11 -20.77 -2.64
CA HIS A 174 8.21 -20.89 -1.70
C HIS A 174 8.22 -19.67 -0.80
N ARG A 175 8.26 -19.90 0.49
CA ARG A 175 8.24 -18.89 1.54
C ARG A 175 9.52 -18.96 2.35
N SER A 176 10.22 -17.86 2.47
CA SER A 176 11.44 -17.79 3.27
C SER A 176 11.46 -16.54 4.15
N LEU A 177 12.12 -16.65 5.28
CA LEU A 177 12.44 -15.55 6.18
C LEU A 177 13.91 -15.64 6.53
N ALA A 178 14.61 -14.53 6.44
CA ALA A 178 16.02 -14.51 6.85
C ALA A 178 16.17 -14.61 8.36
N SER A 179 17.29 -15.12 8.82
CA SER A 179 17.58 -15.37 10.26
C SER A 179 17.52 -14.12 11.14
N GLY A 180 17.55 -12.92 10.57
CA GLY A 180 17.44 -11.65 11.31
C GLY A 180 16.03 -11.05 11.32
N THR A 181 15.06 -11.68 10.64
CA THR A 181 13.68 -11.19 10.59
C THR A 181 12.99 -11.39 11.93
N ARG A 182 12.23 -10.39 12.35
CA ARG A 182 11.37 -10.48 13.54
C ARG A 182 9.92 -10.65 13.11
N VAL A 183 9.31 -11.77 13.43
CA VAL A 183 7.87 -11.99 13.19
C VAL A 183 7.11 -11.64 14.45
N ILE A 184 6.35 -10.53 14.42
CA ILE A 184 5.67 -10.00 15.59
C ILE A 184 4.16 -10.02 15.34
N LEU A 185 3.47 -10.88 16.07
CA LEU A 185 2.01 -10.97 16.03
C LEU A 185 1.42 -10.13 17.17
N THR A 186 0.61 -9.16 16.81
CA THR A 186 -0.24 -8.40 17.73
C THR A 186 -1.67 -8.92 17.65
N GLY A 187 -2.53 -8.47 18.56
CA GLY A 187 -3.96 -8.71 18.45
C GLY A 187 -4.56 -8.10 17.18
N MET A 188 -5.62 -8.74 16.68
CA MET A 188 -6.37 -8.26 15.53
C MET A 188 -7.49 -7.33 15.97
N GLU A 189 -7.46 -6.09 15.53
CA GLU A 189 -8.54 -5.14 15.74
C GLU A 189 -9.11 -4.68 14.40
N ILE A 190 -10.41 -4.89 14.19
CA ILE A 190 -11.09 -4.36 13.01
C ILE A 190 -11.49 -2.91 13.27
N ARG A 191 -10.78 -2.00 12.62
CA ARG A 191 -11.12 -0.58 12.59
C ARG A 191 -11.56 -0.20 11.18
N ASN A 192 -12.79 0.29 11.07
CA ASN A 192 -13.22 0.91 9.83
C ASN A 192 -12.88 2.41 9.87
N ARG A 193 -11.90 2.83 9.09
CA ARG A 193 -11.51 4.24 8.97
C ARG A 193 -12.65 5.13 8.45
N LEU A 194 -13.59 4.56 7.68
CA LEU A 194 -14.74 5.28 7.09
C LEU A 194 -15.96 5.29 8.00
N ALA A 195 -16.01 4.43 9.02
CA ALA A 195 -17.11 4.34 9.97
C ALA A 195 -16.57 4.12 11.40
N PRO A 196 -15.99 5.16 12.02
CA PRO A 196 -15.37 5.05 13.35
C PRO A 196 -16.39 4.73 14.46
N ASN A 197 -17.68 4.94 14.22
CA ASN A 197 -18.75 4.81 15.22
C ASN A 197 -19.46 3.45 15.16
N VAL A 198 -18.81 2.40 14.74
CA VAL A 198 -19.36 1.03 14.78
C VAL A 198 -19.39 0.56 16.24
N SER A 199 -20.54 0.00 16.69
CA SER A 199 -20.69 -0.52 18.04
C SER A 199 -19.68 -1.63 18.35
N GLU A 200 -19.32 -1.81 19.62
CA GLU A 200 -18.39 -2.85 20.08
C GLU A 200 -18.86 -4.23 19.66
N GLU A 201 -20.12 -4.57 19.95
CA GLU A 201 -20.72 -5.85 19.55
C GLU A 201 -20.57 -6.13 18.04
N ARG A 202 -20.76 -5.12 17.22
CA ARG A 202 -20.59 -5.27 15.77
C ARG A 202 -19.11 -5.42 15.38
N ARG A 203 -18.20 -4.79 16.09
CA ARG A 203 -16.74 -4.98 15.88
C ARG A 203 -16.34 -6.40 16.23
N GLU A 204 -16.79 -6.93 17.37
CA GLU A 204 -16.53 -8.30 17.80
C GLU A 204 -17.07 -9.31 16.79
N GLY A 205 -18.31 -9.15 16.34
CA GLY A 205 -18.91 -10.00 15.32
C GLY A 205 -18.13 -9.98 14.00
N LEU A 206 -17.68 -8.81 13.55
CA LEU A 206 -16.84 -8.70 12.36
C LEU A 206 -15.46 -9.32 12.57
N THR A 207 -14.84 -9.14 13.73
CA THR A 207 -13.54 -9.72 14.08
C THR A 207 -13.60 -11.24 14.01
N SER A 208 -14.65 -11.85 14.60
CA SER A 208 -14.89 -13.31 14.52
C SER A 208 -15.06 -13.78 13.08
N LEU A 209 -15.88 -13.08 12.28
CA LEU A 209 -16.11 -13.44 10.89
C LEU A 209 -14.82 -13.38 10.05
N PHE A 210 -14.03 -12.32 10.19
CA PHE A 210 -12.76 -12.20 9.47
C PHE A 210 -11.74 -13.23 9.99
N GLY A 211 -11.68 -13.49 11.28
CA GLY A 211 -10.85 -14.54 11.87
C GLY A 211 -11.12 -15.90 11.23
N GLN A 212 -12.40 -16.27 11.06
CA GLN A 212 -12.76 -17.51 10.37
C GLN A 212 -12.32 -17.53 8.89
N ARG A 213 -12.48 -16.42 8.17
CA ARG A 213 -12.02 -16.30 6.77
C ARG A 213 -10.50 -16.44 6.67
N PHE A 214 -9.75 -15.87 7.59
CA PHE A 214 -8.28 -15.97 7.63
C PHE A 214 -7.84 -17.39 7.97
N ARG A 215 -8.52 -18.11 8.88
CA ARG A 215 -8.25 -19.52 9.15
C ARG A 215 -8.47 -20.40 7.90
N VAL A 216 -9.53 -20.17 7.14
CA VAL A 216 -9.77 -20.87 5.87
C VAL A 216 -8.65 -20.57 4.88
N TYR A 217 -8.25 -19.32 4.75
CA TYR A 217 -7.16 -18.90 3.87
C TYR A 217 -5.82 -19.56 4.26
N LEU A 218 -5.41 -19.50 5.54
CA LEU A 218 -4.16 -20.07 6.00
C LEU A 218 -4.11 -21.58 5.74
N ARG A 219 -5.20 -22.30 6.01
CA ARG A 219 -5.27 -23.75 5.68
C ARG A 219 -5.12 -24.01 4.17
N GLN A 220 -5.71 -23.17 3.31
CA GLN A 220 -5.54 -23.30 1.86
C GLN A 220 -4.08 -23.07 1.43
N MET A 221 -3.36 -22.21 2.13
CA MET A 221 -1.93 -21.93 1.90
C MET A 221 -1.00 -22.89 2.64
N GLY A 222 -1.53 -23.88 3.36
CA GLY A 222 -0.75 -24.86 4.12
C GLY A 222 -0.07 -24.28 5.38
N VAL A 223 -0.55 -23.16 5.90
CA VAL A 223 -0.09 -22.55 7.16
C VAL A 223 -0.99 -23.00 8.30
N ASP A 224 -0.39 -23.32 9.46
CA ASP A 224 -1.15 -23.77 10.63
C ASP A 224 -2.01 -22.62 11.20
N THR A 225 -3.27 -22.93 11.48
CA THR A 225 -4.23 -21.96 12.02
C THR A 225 -3.98 -21.60 13.49
N GLU A 226 -3.13 -22.35 14.20
CA GLU A 226 -2.65 -21.98 15.54
C GLU A 226 -2.04 -20.58 15.57
N LEU A 227 -1.49 -20.10 14.44
CA LEU A 227 -1.03 -18.74 14.28
C LEU A 227 -2.12 -17.72 14.66
N LEU A 228 -3.37 -17.95 14.28
CA LEU A 228 -4.48 -17.05 14.62
C LEU A 228 -4.95 -17.24 16.08
N ASP A 229 -4.72 -18.39 16.68
CA ASP A 229 -5.00 -18.57 18.12
C ASP A 229 -4.03 -17.73 18.96
N ILE A 230 -2.80 -17.54 18.49
CA ILE A 230 -1.85 -16.60 19.11
C ILE A 230 -2.37 -15.16 18.96
N VAL A 231 -2.84 -14.78 17.77
CA VAL A 231 -3.39 -13.43 17.51
C VAL A 231 -4.62 -13.17 18.38
N ASP A 232 -5.53 -14.13 18.52
CA ASP A 232 -6.74 -14.01 19.33
C ASP A 232 -6.37 -13.82 20.82
N ARG A 233 -5.46 -14.64 21.38
CA ARG A 233 -4.95 -14.45 22.73
C ARG A 233 -4.29 -13.07 22.93
N ASN A 234 -3.53 -12.61 21.96
CA ASN A 234 -2.90 -11.28 22.00
C ASN A 234 -3.93 -10.16 21.99
N SER A 235 -5.06 -10.34 21.29
CA SER A 235 -6.18 -9.38 21.31
C SER A 235 -6.79 -9.30 22.71
N GLU A 236 -7.05 -10.43 23.35
CA GLU A 236 -7.65 -10.52 24.70
C GLU A 236 -6.74 -9.94 25.79
N GLN A 237 -5.42 -10.16 25.65
CA GLN A 237 -4.42 -9.77 26.65
C GLN A 237 -3.74 -8.44 26.35
N ASN A 238 -4.06 -7.80 25.22
CA ASN A 238 -3.39 -6.59 24.73
C ASN A 238 -1.86 -6.75 24.69
N GLN A 239 -1.40 -7.87 24.13
CA GLN A 239 0.01 -8.27 24.06
C GLN A 239 0.48 -8.42 22.62
N ALA A 240 1.79 -8.62 22.47
CA ALA A 240 2.44 -8.99 21.23
C ALA A 240 3.31 -10.23 21.46
N THR A 241 3.30 -11.17 20.54
CA THR A 241 4.13 -12.36 20.56
C THR A 241 5.12 -12.31 19.41
N GLU A 242 6.41 -12.41 19.71
CA GLU A 242 7.44 -12.62 18.72
C GLU A 242 7.61 -14.13 18.49
N LEU A 243 7.38 -14.56 17.25
CA LEU A 243 7.57 -15.96 16.86
C LEU A 243 9.05 -16.27 16.68
N SER A 244 9.50 -17.36 17.30
CA SER A 244 10.87 -17.86 17.09
C SER A 244 11.04 -18.49 15.70
N PRO A 245 12.27 -18.62 15.17
CA PRO A 245 12.51 -19.37 13.92
C PRO A 245 11.99 -20.81 13.94
N SER A 246 11.99 -21.47 15.11
CA SER A 246 11.38 -22.80 15.27
C SER A 246 9.85 -22.77 15.11
N ASP A 247 9.19 -21.69 15.55
CA ASP A 247 7.76 -21.51 15.34
C ASP A 247 7.43 -21.27 13.86
N TRP A 248 8.29 -20.55 13.11
CA TRP A 248 8.06 -20.36 11.68
C TRP A 248 7.98 -21.69 10.93
N THR A 249 8.85 -22.64 11.29
CA THR A 249 8.86 -23.99 10.70
C THR A 249 7.67 -24.81 11.22
N ARG A 250 7.43 -24.81 12.52
CA ARG A 250 6.35 -25.58 13.16
C ARG A 250 4.97 -25.15 12.66
N LEU A 251 4.74 -23.85 12.50
CA LEU A 251 3.48 -23.27 12.00
C LEU A 251 3.41 -23.23 10.46
N HIS A 252 4.41 -23.76 9.78
CA HIS A 252 4.50 -23.75 8.31
C HIS A 252 4.39 -22.33 7.70
N VAL A 253 4.86 -21.30 8.43
CA VAL A 253 4.96 -19.93 7.91
C VAL A 253 5.95 -19.86 6.76
N ILE A 254 7.04 -20.62 6.86
CA ILE A 254 8.05 -20.82 5.82
C ILE A 254 7.95 -22.22 5.22
N THR A 255 8.34 -22.38 3.96
CA THR A 255 8.39 -23.68 3.26
C THR A 255 9.80 -24.26 3.17
N THR A 256 10.82 -23.40 3.29
CA THR A 256 12.24 -23.78 3.32
C THR A 256 12.87 -23.19 4.57
N PRO A 257 13.56 -23.99 5.38
CA PRO A 257 14.29 -23.51 6.55
C PRO A 257 15.50 -22.66 6.16
#